data_dac58adfe705a6abed100bd0bd8b743d
#
_entry.id   dac58adfe705a6abed100bd0bd8b743d
#
_cell.length_a   1.000
_cell.length_b   1.000
_cell.length_c   1.000
_cell.angle_alpha   90.00
_cell.angle_beta   90.00
_cell.angle_gamma   90.00
#
_symmetry.space_group_name_H-M   'P 1'
#
loop_
_entity.id
_entity.type
_entity.pdbx_description
1 polymer ?
#
loop_
_entity_poly.entity_id
_entity_poly.type
_entity_poly.pdbx_seq_one_letter_code
_entity_poly.pdbx_strand_id
1 'polypeptide(L)'
;MALACQDEAGPYQTVPCAGTTWAPAGHPARQPHEYLRLGTAKLLTLFRPATGHVWVKGVLRCPNAVLHPWLKADLLALLATVPAAPLLSDPVAHRAQWTRWQAGLRIRITLPAELPPLRLLLVWDNLAGHHTPELVLWLFAHGVMVLFTPLSGSWLNMAESLQRILIRRALAGQHPHSSEQLIAWLEATARAWNADPTPFTWGGKRAARRIRARQRRHALGGSGACSARSFRCRSHGYVRRN
;
A
#
# COMPACT_ATOMS: atom_id res chain seq x y z
N MET A 1 -20.54 -2.19 -1.63
CA MET A 1 -19.59 -1.09 -1.37
C MET A 1 -18.16 -1.65 -1.42
N ALA A 2 -17.27 -0.98 -2.12
CA ALA A 2 -15.88 -1.37 -2.24
C ALA A 2 -14.99 -0.62 -1.23
N LEU A 3 -13.76 -1.11 -1.03
CA LEU A 3 -12.72 -0.47 -0.24
C LEU A 3 -11.47 -0.33 -1.11
N ALA A 4 -10.85 0.83 -1.07
CA ALA A 4 -9.52 1.08 -1.61
C ALA A 4 -8.65 1.83 -0.61
N CYS A 5 -7.35 1.77 -0.83
CA CYS A 5 -6.34 2.48 -0.05
C CYS A 5 -5.44 3.24 -1.01
N GLN A 6 -5.18 4.51 -0.73
CA GLN A 6 -4.26 5.33 -1.52
C GLN A 6 -3.11 5.79 -0.64
N ASP A 7 -1.92 5.88 -1.21
CA ASP A 7 -0.73 6.34 -0.52
C ASP A 7 0.37 6.77 -1.50
N GLU A 8 1.30 7.55 -1.00
CA GLU A 8 2.49 8.02 -1.72
C GLU A 8 3.74 7.54 -1.01
N ALA A 9 4.58 6.82 -1.72
CA ALA A 9 5.81 6.28 -1.17
C ALA A 9 7.06 6.93 -1.77
N GLY A 10 8.10 7.02 -0.98
CA GLY A 10 9.38 7.63 -1.36
C GLY A 10 9.67 8.94 -0.64
N PRO A 11 10.67 9.71 -1.07
CA PRO A 11 11.46 9.51 -2.29
C PRO A 11 12.42 8.31 -2.22
N TYR A 12 12.39 7.48 -3.24
CA TYR A 12 13.39 6.42 -3.44
C TYR A 12 14.57 6.99 -4.20
N GLN A 13 15.79 6.58 -3.83
CA GLN A 13 17.02 7.09 -4.40
C GLN A 13 17.62 6.10 -5.40
N THR A 14 18.40 6.63 -6.33
CA THR A 14 19.26 5.85 -7.23
C THR A 14 20.52 5.39 -6.49
N VAL A 15 20.35 4.43 -5.61
CA VAL A 15 21.44 3.87 -4.78
C VAL A 15 21.43 2.36 -4.87
N PRO A 16 22.57 1.70 -4.63
CA PRO A 16 22.60 0.24 -4.51
C PRO A 16 21.65 -0.24 -3.43
N CYS A 17 20.76 -1.16 -3.76
CA CYS A 17 19.81 -1.73 -2.85
C CYS A 17 20.28 -3.12 -2.40
N ALA A 18 20.35 -3.36 -1.10
CA ALA A 18 20.70 -4.66 -0.57
C ALA A 18 19.71 -5.73 -1.07
N GLY A 19 20.25 -6.88 -1.42
CA GLY A 19 19.49 -8.05 -1.85
C GLY A 19 19.87 -9.28 -1.06
N THR A 20 19.30 -10.42 -1.45
CA THR A 20 19.69 -11.73 -0.93
C THR A 20 20.59 -12.41 -1.94
N THR A 21 21.76 -12.82 -1.53
CA THR A 21 22.72 -13.53 -2.37
C THR A 21 23.22 -14.78 -1.67
N TRP A 22 23.69 -15.73 -2.45
CA TRP A 22 24.45 -16.87 -1.96
C TRP A 22 25.92 -16.49 -1.96
N ALA A 23 26.60 -16.70 -0.83
CA ALA A 23 28.02 -16.47 -0.72
C ALA A 23 28.63 -17.57 0.20
N PRO A 24 29.90 -17.95 0.01
CA PRO A 24 30.59 -18.85 0.91
C PRO A 24 30.57 -18.35 2.36
N ALA A 25 30.55 -19.23 3.31
CA ALA A 25 30.63 -18.87 4.72
C ALA A 25 31.88 -18.01 4.99
N GLY A 26 31.72 -16.92 5.71
CA GLY A 26 32.78 -15.97 5.97
C GLY A 26 33.09 -14.97 4.85
N HIS A 27 32.44 -15.10 3.69
CA HIS A 27 32.61 -14.19 2.54
C HIS A 27 31.28 -13.58 2.13
N PRO A 28 30.69 -12.68 2.93
CA PRO A 28 29.41 -12.05 2.60
C PRO A 28 29.50 -11.23 1.33
N ALA A 29 28.44 -11.18 0.57
CA ALA A 29 28.35 -10.32 -0.61
C ALA A 29 28.61 -8.86 -0.22
N ARG A 30 29.54 -8.22 -0.92
CA ARG A 30 29.89 -6.83 -0.69
C ARG A 30 28.92 -5.92 -1.45
N GLN A 31 28.56 -4.81 -0.83
CA GLN A 31 27.82 -3.73 -1.46
C GLN A 31 28.79 -2.59 -1.73
N PRO A 32 28.66 -1.87 -2.85
CA PRO A 32 29.43 -0.67 -3.07
C PRO A 32 29.07 0.37 -2.00
N HIS A 33 30.06 0.89 -1.31
CA HIS A 33 29.88 1.97 -0.34
C HIS A 33 30.07 3.37 -0.94
N GLU A 34 30.65 3.43 -2.11
CA GLU A 34 30.75 4.65 -2.93
C GLU A 34 29.80 4.54 -4.11
N TYR A 35 28.91 5.50 -4.26
CA TYR A 35 27.96 5.59 -5.37
C TYR A 35 27.49 7.01 -5.60
N LEU A 36 27.10 7.30 -6.82
CA LEU A 36 26.51 8.57 -7.18
C LEU A 36 24.98 8.52 -7.00
N ARG A 37 24.45 9.55 -6.36
CA ARG A 37 23.00 9.74 -6.26
C ARG A 37 22.53 10.55 -7.46
N LEU A 38 22.01 9.87 -8.46
CA LEU A 38 21.62 10.46 -9.74
C LEU A 38 20.17 10.92 -9.80
N GLY A 39 19.44 10.80 -8.68
CA GLY A 39 18.08 11.29 -8.59
C GLY A 39 17.19 10.51 -7.64
N THR A 40 15.93 10.89 -7.62
CA THR A 40 14.91 10.26 -6.78
C THR A 40 13.61 10.10 -7.55
N ALA A 41 12.79 9.15 -7.12
CA ALA A 41 11.42 8.98 -7.59
C ALA A 41 10.46 8.67 -6.44
N LYS A 42 9.20 9.00 -6.63
CA LYS A 42 8.08 8.62 -5.74
C LYS A 42 7.17 7.65 -6.49
N LEU A 43 6.43 6.86 -5.74
CA LEU A 43 5.43 5.93 -6.25
C LEU A 43 4.06 6.29 -5.69
N LEU A 44 3.16 6.73 -6.54
CA LEU A 44 1.74 6.88 -6.21
C LEU A 44 1.09 5.52 -6.30
N THR A 45 0.25 5.18 -5.34
CA THR A 45 -0.36 3.85 -5.23
C THR A 45 -1.82 3.96 -4.88
N LEU A 46 -2.69 3.33 -5.66
CA LEU A 46 -4.09 3.07 -5.34
C LEU A 46 -4.28 1.55 -5.31
N PHE A 47 -4.68 1.00 -4.18
CA PHE A 47 -4.76 -0.43 -3.94
C PHE A 47 -6.19 -0.85 -3.60
N ARG A 48 -6.72 -1.87 -4.26
CA ARG A 48 -7.99 -2.52 -3.94
C ARG A 48 -7.77 -3.84 -3.21
N PRO A 49 -7.87 -3.88 -1.89
CA PRO A 49 -7.56 -5.09 -1.11
C PRO A 49 -8.37 -6.32 -1.48
N ALA A 50 -9.64 -6.15 -1.82
CA ALA A 50 -10.55 -7.27 -2.12
C ALA A 50 -10.14 -8.08 -3.36
N THR A 51 -9.52 -7.43 -4.35
CA THR A 51 -9.04 -8.09 -5.57
C THR A 51 -7.53 -8.26 -5.59
N GLY A 52 -6.82 -7.52 -4.74
CA GLY A 52 -5.36 -7.45 -4.79
C GLY A 52 -4.82 -6.55 -5.90
N HIS A 53 -5.67 -5.95 -6.72
CA HIS A 53 -5.26 -5.11 -7.84
C HIS A 53 -4.69 -3.78 -7.36
N VAL A 54 -3.66 -3.28 -8.06
CA VAL A 54 -2.98 -2.02 -7.75
C VAL A 54 -2.84 -1.16 -8.99
N TRP A 55 -3.12 0.13 -8.85
CA TRP A 55 -2.77 1.18 -9.80
C TRP A 55 -1.57 1.92 -9.24
N VAL A 56 -0.57 2.13 -10.04
CA VAL A 56 0.62 2.86 -9.64
C VAL A 56 1.06 3.84 -10.71
N LYS A 57 1.71 4.91 -10.26
CA LYS A 57 2.42 5.84 -11.13
C LYS A 57 3.71 6.28 -10.46
N GLY A 58 4.82 6.08 -11.15
CA GLY A 58 6.09 6.64 -10.76
C GLY A 58 6.16 8.11 -11.16
N VAL A 59 6.66 8.97 -10.27
CA VAL A 59 6.78 10.40 -10.49
C VAL A 59 8.05 10.94 -9.85
N LEU A 60 8.62 11.98 -10.43
CA LEU A 60 9.78 12.66 -9.83
C LEU A 60 9.38 13.53 -8.65
N ARG A 61 8.21 14.17 -8.76
CA ARG A 61 7.62 15.04 -7.73
C ARG A 61 6.12 14.79 -7.67
N CYS A 62 5.51 15.04 -6.52
CA CYS A 62 4.08 14.81 -6.31
C CYS A 62 3.37 16.08 -5.80
N PRO A 63 3.32 17.18 -6.55
CA PRO A 63 2.41 18.28 -6.26
C PRO A 63 0.96 17.88 -6.55
N ASN A 64 0.00 18.65 -6.06
CA ASN A 64 -1.43 18.41 -6.31
C ASN A 64 -1.77 18.34 -7.81
N ALA A 65 -1.07 19.14 -8.63
CA ALA A 65 -1.24 19.10 -10.10
C ALA A 65 -0.86 17.75 -10.75
N VAL A 66 -0.09 16.91 -10.06
CA VAL A 66 0.26 15.54 -10.48
C VAL A 66 -0.64 14.52 -9.77
N LEU A 67 -0.80 14.65 -8.45
CA LEU A 67 -1.57 13.71 -7.65
C LEU A 67 -3.05 13.67 -8.02
N HIS A 68 -3.71 14.83 -8.07
CA HIS A 68 -5.17 14.86 -8.25
C HIS A 68 -5.64 14.32 -9.61
N PRO A 69 -5.06 14.69 -10.76
CA PRO A 69 -5.47 14.12 -12.04
C PRO A 69 -5.25 12.61 -12.10
N TRP A 70 -4.10 12.12 -11.62
CA TRP A 70 -3.82 10.71 -11.56
C TRP A 70 -4.84 9.97 -10.69
N LEU A 71 -5.06 10.45 -9.47
CA LEU A 71 -5.99 9.81 -8.53
C LEU A 71 -7.42 9.79 -9.06
N LYS A 72 -7.88 10.90 -9.65
CA LYS A 72 -9.22 10.98 -10.27
C LYS A 72 -9.35 9.95 -11.41
N ALA A 73 -8.36 9.83 -12.28
CA ALA A 73 -8.38 8.88 -13.40
C ALA A 73 -8.42 7.42 -12.91
N ASP A 74 -7.55 7.06 -11.97
CA ASP A 74 -7.47 5.68 -11.49
C ASP A 74 -8.66 5.32 -10.58
N LEU A 75 -9.24 6.28 -9.86
CA LEU A 75 -10.49 6.07 -9.14
C LEU A 75 -11.66 5.84 -10.10
N LEU A 76 -11.74 6.56 -11.22
CA LEU A 76 -12.76 6.29 -12.24
C LEU A 76 -12.61 4.90 -12.84
N ALA A 77 -11.38 4.49 -13.15
CA ALA A 77 -11.09 3.13 -13.62
C ALA A 77 -11.49 2.08 -12.58
N LEU A 78 -11.20 2.31 -11.31
CA LEU A 78 -11.63 1.43 -10.22
C LEU A 78 -13.15 1.39 -10.11
N LEU A 79 -13.82 2.54 -10.10
CA LEU A 79 -15.27 2.65 -9.98
C LEU A 79 -16.00 1.97 -11.15
N ALA A 80 -15.41 1.94 -12.35
CA ALA A 80 -15.96 1.20 -13.49
C ALA A 80 -16.00 -0.32 -13.24
N THR A 81 -15.14 -0.85 -12.37
CA THR A 81 -15.10 -2.27 -11.98
C THR A 81 -15.98 -2.59 -10.77
N VAL A 82 -16.52 -1.57 -10.10
CA VAL A 82 -17.38 -1.76 -8.92
C VAL A 82 -18.84 -1.80 -9.38
N PRO A 83 -19.61 -2.82 -9.00
CA PRO A 83 -21.04 -2.85 -9.30
C PRO A 83 -21.74 -1.57 -8.84
N ALA A 84 -22.80 -1.19 -9.55
CA ALA A 84 -23.64 -0.08 -9.13
C ALA A 84 -24.03 -0.27 -7.67
N ALA A 85 -23.95 0.81 -6.89
CA ALA A 85 -24.36 0.72 -5.49
C ALA A 85 -25.83 0.39 -5.45
N PRO A 86 -26.29 -0.58 -4.63
CA PRO A 86 -27.68 -0.77 -4.41
C PRO A 86 -28.27 0.54 -3.84
N LEU A 87 -29.42 0.93 -4.35
CA LEU A 87 -30.15 2.04 -3.74
C LEU A 87 -30.38 1.66 -2.27
N LEU A 88 -29.86 2.48 -1.38
CA LEU A 88 -30.12 2.28 0.05
C LEU A 88 -31.62 2.42 0.24
N SER A 89 -32.24 1.40 0.81
CA SER A 89 -33.68 1.37 1.07
C SER A 89 -34.13 2.40 2.11
N ASP A 90 -33.18 3.00 2.84
CA ASP A 90 -33.43 4.01 3.86
C ASP A 90 -32.66 5.33 3.54
N PRO A 91 -33.37 6.34 2.97
CA PRO A 91 -32.79 7.65 2.71
C PRO A 91 -32.31 8.38 3.98
N VAL A 92 -32.93 8.13 5.13
CA VAL A 92 -32.57 8.77 6.39
C VAL A 92 -31.23 8.23 6.88
N ALA A 93 -31.04 6.92 6.85
CA ALA A 93 -29.76 6.30 7.20
C ALA A 93 -28.64 6.74 6.24
N HIS A 94 -28.94 6.86 4.94
CA HIS A 94 -27.98 7.34 3.94
C HIS A 94 -27.52 8.77 4.24
N ARG A 95 -28.46 9.66 4.51
CA ARG A 95 -28.15 11.05 4.87
C ARG A 95 -27.36 11.12 6.17
N ALA A 96 -27.74 10.35 7.18
CA ALA A 96 -27.03 10.29 8.45
C ALA A 96 -25.57 9.84 8.29
N GLN A 97 -25.31 8.90 7.36
CA GLN A 97 -23.96 8.43 7.05
C GLN A 97 -23.09 9.55 6.46
N TRP A 98 -23.57 10.26 5.45
CA TRP A 98 -22.86 11.39 4.86
C TRP A 98 -22.69 12.55 5.83
N THR A 99 -23.69 12.85 6.66
CA THR A 99 -23.61 13.89 7.70
C THR A 99 -22.52 13.54 8.74
N ARG A 100 -22.44 12.30 9.17
CA ARG A 100 -21.39 11.87 10.08
C ARG A 100 -20.02 11.97 9.46
N TRP A 101 -19.88 11.59 8.20
CA TRP A 101 -18.63 11.75 7.46
C TRP A 101 -18.22 13.21 7.34
N GLN A 102 -19.15 14.08 6.94
CA GLN A 102 -18.91 15.52 6.83
C GLN A 102 -18.40 16.14 8.14
N ALA A 103 -18.95 15.72 9.28
CA ALA A 103 -18.53 16.21 10.59
C ALA A 103 -17.06 15.87 10.92
N GLY A 104 -16.49 14.82 10.31
CA GLY A 104 -15.10 14.42 10.47
C GLY A 104 -14.12 15.10 9.50
N LEU A 105 -14.60 15.90 8.57
CA LEU A 105 -13.74 16.59 7.60
C LEU A 105 -13.06 17.81 8.22
N ARG A 106 -11.85 18.10 7.79
CA ARG A 106 -11.14 19.34 8.13
C ARG A 106 -11.65 20.56 7.37
N ILE A 107 -12.30 20.33 6.25
CA ILE A 107 -12.92 21.37 5.42
C ILE A 107 -14.43 21.37 5.61
N ARG A 108 -15.05 22.53 5.43
CA ARG A 108 -16.50 22.65 5.45
C ARG A 108 -17.04 22.47 4.04
N ILE A 109 -17.97 21.53 3.88
CA ILE A 109 -18.76 21.37 2.66
C ILE A 109 -20.23 21.41 3.03
N THR A 110 -21.09 21.75 2.07
CA THR A 110 -22.55 21.69 2.24
C THR A 110 -23.07 20.47 1.51
N LEU A 111 -23.78 19.62 2.20
CA LEU A 111 -24.41 18.46 1.59
C LEU A 111 -25.66 18.90 0.82
N PRO A 112 -25.81 18.51 -0.45
CA PRO A 112 -27.00 18.82 -1.24
C PRO A 112 -28.23 18.04 -0.74
N ALA A 113 -29.40 18.40 -1.28
CA ALA A 113 -30.64 17.67 -1.00
C ALA A 113 -30.53 16.22 -1.49
N GLU A 114 -30.07 16.02 -2.70
CA GLU A 114 -29.79 14.71 -3.29
C GLU A 114 -28.37 14.31 -3.02
N LEU A 115 -28.17 13.13 -2.40
CA LEU A 115 -26.87 12.61 -2.05
C LEU A 115 -26.45 11.52 -3.02
N PRO A 116 -25.18 11.48 -3.44
CA PRO A 116 -24.69 10.42 -4.31
C PRO A 116 -24.73 9.07 -3.57
N PRO A 117 -25.03 7.97 -4.28
CA PRO A 117 -24.93 6.64 -3.68
C PRO A 117 -23.48 6.35 -3.27
N LEU A 118 -23.31 5.81 -2.07
CA LEU A 118 -21.98 5.45 -1.58
C LEU A 118 -21.47 4.19 -2.31
N ARG A 119 -20.40 4.34 -3.08
CA ARG A 119 -19.83 3.28 -3.92
C ARG A 119 -18.50 2.74 -3.38
N LEU A 120 -17.66 3.62 -2.81
CA LEU A 120 -16.31 3.32 -2.42
C LEU A 120 -15.94 3.99 -1.09
N LEU A 121 -15.30 3.24 -0.19
CA LEU A 121 -14.55 3.79 0.93
C LEU A 121 -13.09 3.91 0.51
N LEU A 122 -12.50 5.10 0.63
CA LEU A 122 -11.11 5.38 0.32
C LEU A 122 -10.35 5.68 1.61
N VAL A 123 -9.47 4.76 1.99
CA VAL A 123 -8.56 4.98 3.12
C VAL A 123 -7.34 5.71 2.63
N TRP A 124 -6.98 6.82 3.29
CA TRP A 124 -5.74 7.56 3.03
C TRP A 124 -5.24 8.29 4.27
N ASP A 125 -4.06 8.87 4.15
CA ASP A 125 -3.45 9.62 5.24
C ASP A 125 -3.93 11.08 5.30
N ASN A 126 -3.34 11.84 6.22
CA ASN A 126 -3.69 13.24 6.46
C ASN A 126 -2.81 14.24 5.69
N LEU A 127 -2.29 13.89 4.53
CA LEU A 127 -1.53 14.82 3.70
C LEU A 127 -2.36 16.06 3.34
N ALA A 128 -1.75 17.23 3.36
CA ALA A 128 -2.47 18.49 3.09
C ALA A 128 -3.17 18.50 1.72
N GLY A 129 -2.56 17.90 0.71
CA GLY A 129 -3.15 17.74 -0.62
C GLY A 129 -4.46 16.97 -0.65
N HIS A 130 -4.67 16.08 0.32
CA HIS A 130 -5.89 15.26 0.45
C HIS A 130 -7.09 16.05 1.01
N HIS A 131 -6.86 17.20 1.60
CA HIS A 131 -7.90 18.04 2.20
C HIS A 131 -8.33 19.23 1.32
N THR A 132 -7.96 19.25 0.05
CA THR A 132 -8.39 20.34 -0.82
C THR A 132 -9.90 20.26 -1.10
N PRO A 133 -10.64 21.39 -1.00
CA PRO A 133 -12.09 21.37 -1.20
C PRO A 133 -12.48 20.79 -2.56
N GLU A 134 -11.78 21.15 -3.62
CA GLU A 134 -12.04 20.63 -4.96
C GLU A 134 -11.97 19.11 -5.05
N LEU A 135 -10.93 18.51 -4.45
CA LEU A 135 -10.77 17.06 -4.49
C LEU A 135 -11.83 16.36 -3.64
N VAL A 136 -12.10 16.87 -2.44
CA VAL A 136 -13.12 16.28 -1.54
C VAL A 136 -14.52 16.36 -2.15
N LEU A 137 -14.88 17.47 -2.78
CA LEU A 137 -16.15 17.62 -3.47
C LEU A 137 -16.25 16.70 -4.69
N TRP A 138 -15.15 16.54 -5.44
CA TRP A 138 -15.11 15.61 -6.56
C TRP A 138 -15.32 14.16 -6.09
N LEU A 139 -14.63 13.74 -5.02
CA LEU A 139 -14.79 12.42 -4.44
C LEU A 139 -16.22 12.17 -3.97
N PHE A 140 -16.79 13.14 -3.25
CA PHE A 140 -18.18 13.10 -2.82
C PHE A 140 -19.14 12.91 -3.99
N ALA A 141 -19.02 13.72 -5.05
CA ALA A 141 -19.88 13.64 -6.23
C ALA A 141 -19.83 12.27 -6.94
N HIS A 142 -18.72 11.53 -6.79
CA HIS A 142 -18.55 10.19 -7.36
C HIS A 142 -18.91 9.06 -6.39
N GLY A 143 -19.48 9.39 -5.23
CA GLY A 143 -19.85 8.41 -4.21
C GLY A 143 -18.64 7.77 -3.51
N VAL A 144 -17.53 8.48 -3.44
CA VAL A 144 -16.32 8.06 -2.73
C VAL A 144 -16.27 8.74 -1.37
N MET A 145 -16.35 7.95 -0.31
CA MET A 145 -16.23 8.41 1.07
C MET A 145 -14.80 8.19 1.56
N VAL A 146 -14.14 9.28 1.93
CA VAL A 146 -12.78 9.23 2.46
C VAL A 146 -12.77 8.84 3.92
N LEU A 147 -11.87 7.96 4.28
CA LEU A 147 -11.57 7.56 5.65
C LEU A 147 -10.13 7.93 5.96
N PHE A 148 -9.93 9.01 6.69
CA PHE A 148 -8.60 9.43 7.11
C PHE A 148 -8.06 8.51 8.20
N THR A 149 -6.80 8.10 8.07
CA THR A 149 -6.11 7.40 9.15
C THR A 149 -5.96 8.31 10.37
N PRO A 150 -5.95 7.77 11.60
CA PRO A 150 -5.62 8.56 12.77
C PRO A 150 -4.25 9.23 12.62
N LEU A 151 -4.07 10.36 13.28
CA LEU A 151 -2.74 11.00 13.35
C LEU A 151 -1.71 9.98 13.86
N SER A 152 -0.58 9.92 13.22
CA SER A 152 0.49 8.92 13.48
C SER A 152 0.06 7.47 13.25
N GLY A 153 -1.06 7.23 12.56
CA GLY A 153 -1.60 5.90 12.26
C GLY A 153 -1.50 5.50 10.79
N SER A 154 -0.56 6.04 10.02
CA SER A 154 -0.40 5.75 8.58
C SER A 154 -0.24 4.26 8.30
N TRP A 155 0.38 3.51 9.23
CA TRP A 155 0.55 2.06 9.15
C TRP A 155 -0.78 1.27 9.03
N LEU A 156 -1.91 1.91 9.31
CA LEU A 156 -3.24 1.35 9.06
C LEU A 156 -3.60 1.39 7.57
N ASN A 157 -2.90 2.20 6.77
CA ASN A 157 -3.08 2.24 5.33
C ASN A 157 -2.47 0.99 4.69
N MET A 158 -3.31 0.15 4.12
CA MET A 158 -2.86 -1.11 3.52
C MET A 158 -1.99 -0.90 2.28
N ALA A 159 -2.05 0.26 1.62
CA ALA A 159 -1.19 0.61 0.52
C ALA A 159 0.29 0.57 0.90
N GLU A 160 0.66 1.02 2.13
CA GLU A 160 2.05 0.92 2.62
C GLU A 160 2.58 -0.52 2.62
N SER A 161 1.75 -1.48 3.04
CA SER A 161 2.16 -2.88 3.10
C SER A 161 2.42 -3.44 1.70
N LEU A 162 1.60 -3.07 0.72
CA LEU A 162 1.80 -3.45 -0.67
C LEU A 162 3.01 -2.76 -1.28
N GLN A 163 3.18 -1.46 -1.06
CA GLN A 163 4.35 -0.70 -1.50
C GLN A 163 5.65 -1.36 -1.06
N ARG A 164 5.76 -1.77 0.20
CA ARG A 164 6.94 -2.50 0.71
C ARG A 164 7.23 -3.79 -0.07
N ILE A 165 6.18 -4.48 -0.50
CA ILE A 165 6.35 -5.70 -1.32
C ILE A 165 6.84 -5.34 -2.73
N LEU A 166 6.21 -4.36 -3.38
CA LEU A 166 6.57 -3.93 -4.73
C LEU A 166 8.00 -3.40 -4.78
N ILE A 167 8.36 -2.52 -3.84
CA ILE A 167 9.70 -1.93 -3.76
C ILE A 167 10.76 -3.00 -3.55
N ARG A 168 10.54 -3.91 -2.61
CA ARG A 168 11.47 -5.02 -2.39
C ARG A 168 11.62 -5.91 -3.63
N ARG A 169 10.54 -6.17 -4.36
CA ARG A 169 10.61 -6.97 -5.58
C ARG A 169 11.31 -6.24 -6.72
N ALA A 170 11.09 -4.93 -6.82
CA ALA A 170 11.69 -4.12 -7.88
C ALA A 170 13.18 -3.84 -7.65
N LEU A 171 13.58 -3.62 -6.40
CA LEU A 171 14.87 -3.01 -6.09
C LEU A 171 15.85 -3.92 -5.35
N ALA A 172 15.41 -5.04 -4.76
CA ALA A 172 16.32 -5.92 -4.00
C ALA A 172 17.46 -6.45 -4.89
N GLY A 173 18.70 -6.13 -4.51
CA GLY A 173 19.90 -6.51 -5.25
C GLY A 173 20.15 -5.68 -6.52
N GLN A 174 19.40 -4.61 -6.74
CA GLN A 174 19.50 -3.75 -7.91
C GLN A 174 20.21 -2.44 -7.58
N HIS A 175 20.73 -1.79 -8.62
CA HIS A 175 21.31 -0.46 -8.57
C HIS A 175 20.74 0.37 -9.72
N PRO A 176 19.67 1.16 -9.49
CA PRO A 176 19.14 2.01 -10.55
C PRO A 176 20.09 3.17 -10.85
N HIS A 177 20.30 3.43 -12.13
CA HIS A 177 21.23 4.47 -12.61
C HIS A 177 20.52 5.78 -12.96
N SER A 178 19.19 5.81 -12.98
CA SER A 178 18.42 7.05 -13.16
C SER A 178 17.06 6.96 -12.49
N SER A 179 16.42 8.11 -12.29
CA SER A 179 15.05 8.18 -11.75
C SER A 179 14.04 7.50 -12.68
N GLU A 180 14.24 7.60 -13.99
CA GLU A 180 13.38 6.99 -15.01
C GLU A 180 13.49 5.48 -14.97
N GLN A 181 14.69 4.93 -14.81
CA GLN A 181 14.90 3.49 -14.64
C GLN A 181 14.24 2.98 -13.36
N LEU A 182 14.38 3.73 -12.27
CA LEU A 182 13.72 3.43 -11.00
C LEU A 182 12.20 3.38 -11.16
N ILE A 183 11.61 4.38 -11.82
CA ILE A 183 10.18 4.43 -12.14
C ILE A 183 9.78 3.22 -12.99
N ALA A 184 10.50 2.98 -14.07
CA ALA A 184 10.20 1.87 -14.97
C ALA A 184 10.18 0.50 -14.27
N TRP A 185 11.12 0.25 -13.36
CA TRP A 185 11.18 -0.99 -12.59
C TRP A 185 10.02 -1.11 -11.59
N LEU A 186 9.66 -0.03 -10.91
CA LEU A 186 8.53 -0.02 -9.97
C LEU A 186 7.21 -0.29 -10.69
N GLU A 187 6.98 0.39 -11.82
CA GLU A 187 5.77 0.19 -12.62
C GLU A 187 5.71 -1.18 -13.28
N ALA A 188 6.84 -1.69 -13.79
CA ALA A 188 6.91 -3.05 -14.34
C ALA A 188 6.59 -4.11 -13.26
N THR A 189 7.08 -3.90 -12.05
CA THR A 189 6.79 -4.78 -10.91
C THR A 189 5.30 -4.76 -10.54
N ALA A 190 4.67 -3.59 -10.59
CA ALA A 190 3.23 -3.48 -10.35
C ALA A 190 2.40 -4.15 -11.47
N ARG A 191 2.81 -4.01 -12.73
CA ARG A 191 2.18 -4.76 -13.84
C ARG A 191 2.31 -6.27 -13.65
N ALA A 192 3.49 -6.75 -13.28
CA ALA A 192 3.73 -8.17 -12.99
C ALA A 192 2.91 -8.66 -11.78
N TRP A 193 2.73 -7.81 -10.75
CA TRP A 193 1.83 -8.11 -9.63
C TRP A 193 0.39 -8.27 -10.11
N ASN A 194 -0.08 -7.39 -10.97
CA ASN A 194 -1.47 -7.39 -11.46
C ASN A 194 -1.78 -8.55 -12.43
N ALA A 195 -0.76 -9.24 -12.96
CA ALA A 195 -0.97 -10.46 -13.76
C ALA A 195 -1.50 -11.62 -12.89
N ASP A 196 -1.11 -11.66 -11.60
CA ASP A 196 -1.62 -12.63 -10.60
C ASP A 196 -1.73 -11.93 -9.24
N PRO A 197 -2.74 -11.07 -9.07
CA PRO A 197 -2.87 -10.24 -7.88
C PRO A 197 -3.29 -11.08 -6.68
N THR A 198 -2.72 -10.80 -5.52
CA THR A 198 -3.05 -11.50 -4.29
C THR A 198 -4.07 -10.72 -3.47
N PRO A 199 -5.33 -11.15 -3.42
CA PRO A 199 -6.35 -10.51 -2.59
C PRO A 199 -6.01 -10.56 -1.11
N PHE A 200 -6.36 -9.50 -0.40
CA PHE A 200 -6.26 -9.51 1.05
C PHE A 200 -7.48 -10.21 1.65
N THR A 201 -7.23 -11.27 2.38
CA THR A 201 -8.30 -12.01 3.06
C THR A 201 -8.43 -11.57 4.51
N TRP A 202 -9.55 -10.95 4.83
CA TRP A 202 -9.93 -10.57 6.19
C TRP A 202 -10.37 -11.81 7.00
N GLY A 203 -10.40 -11.70 8.30
CA GLY A 203 -11.06 -12.71 9.12
C GLY A 203 -10.19 -13.81 9.67
N GLY A 204 -9.18 -13.48 10.43
CA GLY A 204 -8.57 -14.42 11.39
C GLY A 204 -7.62 -15.48 10.84
N LYS A 205 -7.44 -15.59 9.53
CA LYS A 205 -6.48 -16.54 8.92
C LYS A 205 -5.01 -16.25 9.25
N ARG A 206 -4.74 -15.14 9.96
CA ARG A 206 -3.39 -14.74 10.35
C ARG A 206 -2.72 -15.75 11.28
N ALA A 207 -3.46 -16.28 12.25
CA ALA A 207 -2.96 -17.32 13.15
C ALA A 207 -2.61 -18.61 12.39
N ALA A 208 -3.55 -19.09 11.57
CA ALA A 208 -3.34 -20.27 10.74
C ALA A 208 -2.18 -20.11 9.74
N ARG A 209 -2.01 -18.91 9.16
CA ARG A 209 -0.86 -18.60 8.29
C ARG A 209 0.45 -18.63 9.07
N ARG A 210 0.49 -18.11 10.29
CA ARG A 210 1.68 -18.15 11.16
C ARG A 210 2.05 -19.59 11.52
N ILE A 211 1.08 -20.43 11.84
CA ILE A 211 1.31 -21.85 12.13
C ILE A 211 1.89 -22.54 10.89
N ARG A 212 1.25 -22.42 9.73
CA ARG A 212 1.75 -23.00 8.48
C ARG A 212 3.14 -22.49 8.09
N ALA A 213 3.42 -21.21 8.32
CA ALA A 213 4.73 -20.63 8.03
C ALA A 213 5.80 -21.21 8.96
N ARG A 214 5.48 -21.41 10.23
CA ARG A 214 6.39 -22.06 11.18
C ARG A 214 6.66 -23.51 10.77
N GLN A 215 5.61 -24.27 10.48
CA GLN A 215 5.75 -25.67 10.04
C GLN A 215 6.63 -25.78 8.80
N ARG A 216 6.42 -24.93 7.80
CA ARG A 216 7.26 -24.92 6.59
C ARG A 216 8.70 -24.56 6.85
N ARG A 217 8.97 -23.61 7.74
CA ARG A 217 10.34 -23.24 8.12
C ARG A 217 11.05 -24.41 8.78
N HIS A 218 10.35 -25.12 9.65
CA HIS A 218 10.94 -26.29 10.32
C HIS A 218 11.18 -27.44 9.34
N ALA A 219 10.24 -27.69 8.43
CA ALA A 219 10.39 -28.76 7.46
C ALA A 219 11.54 -28.55 6.47
N LEU A 220 11.78 -27.29 6.08
CA LEU A 220 12.82 -26.94 5.13
C LEU A 220 14.19 -26.66 5.75
N GLY A 221 14.24 -26.41 7.05
CA GLY A 221 15.46 -25.99 7.72
C GLY A 221 15.82 -24.53 7.43
N GLY A 222 17.10 -24.21 7.52
CA GLY A 222 17.64 -22.87 7.30
C GLY A 222 17.35 -21.88 8.43
N SER A 223 17.66 -20.62 8.21
CA SER A 223 17.50 -19.56 9.22
C SER A 223 16.07 -19.42 9.72
N GLY A 224 15.11 -19.64 8.87
CA GLY A 224 13.71 -19.60 9.24
C GLY A 224 13.27 -20.72 10.17
N ALA A 225 13.90 -21.86 10.10
CA ALA A 225 13.67 -22.97 11.01
C ALA A 225 14.17 -22.64 12.41
N CYS A 226 15.32 -22.04 12.50
CA CYS A 226 15.89 -21.64 13.78
C CYS A 226 15.00 -20.68 14.55
N SER A 227 14.32 -19.83 13.84
CA SER A 227 13.49 -18.87 14.50
C SER A 227 12.28 -19.43 15.20
N ALA A 228 12.06 -20.66 14.96
CA ALA A 228 10.94 -21.23 15.55
C ALA A 228 11.15 -21.50 16.94
N ARG A 229 11.61 -21.33 17.33
CA ARG A 229 11.57 -21.62 18.30
C ARG A 229 11.95 -21.54 19.19
N SER A 230 11.76 -21.28 19.03
CA SER A 230 11.87 -21.22 20.13
C SER A 230 12.40 -22.31 20.75
N PHE A 231 12.15 -23.16 20.22
CA PHE A 231 12.63 -24.19 20.68
C PHE A 231 13.85 -23.92 21.11
N ARG A 232 14.00 -23.06 20.35
CA ARG A 232 14.85 -22.87 20.41
C ARG A 232 15.49 -23.14 21.39
N CYS A 233 15.70 -23.43 21.06
CA CYS A 233 16.91 -23.49 21.56
C CYS A 233 16.90 -23.71 22.93
N ARG A 234 15.82 -23.52 23.38
CA ARG A 234 15.64 -23.68 24.49
C ARG A 234 16.05 -24.72 25.24
N SER A 235 15.47 -25.45 25.03
CA SER A 235 15.66 -26.68 25.74
C SER A 235 17.09 -27.17 25.76
N HIS A 236 17.78 -26.75 24.81
CA HIS A 236 19.15 -27.21 24.67
C HIS A 236 20.17 -26.25 25.21
N GLY A 237 19.74 -25.23 25.85
CA GLY A 237 20.64 -24.24 26.35
C GLY A 237 21.53 -23.61 25.31
N TYR A 238 21.12 -23.75 24.06
CA TYR A 238 21.92 -23.26 22.96
C TYR A 238 22.32 -21.82 23.12
N VAL A 239 21.34 -21.04 23.47
CA VAL A 239 21.61 -19.63 23.68
C VAL A 239 22.45 -19.36 24.88
N ARG A 240 22.52 -20.35 25.79
CA ARG A 240 23.21 -20.14 26.98
C ARG A 240 24.63 -20.44 26.92
N ARG A 241 25.02 -20.93 25.85
CA ARG A 241 26.42 -21.02 25.59
C ARG A 241 26.86 -19.70 25.09
N ASN A 242 27.39 -18.97 25.91
CA ASN A 242 27.96 -17.68 25.55
C ASN A 242 29.23 -17.86 24.72
#